data_e43a54b46293c6246c57d46175e9a31f
#
_entry.id   e43a54b46293c6246c57d46175e9a31f
#
_cell.length_a   1.000
_cell.length_b   1.000
_cell.length_c   1.000
_cell.angle_alpha   90.00
_cell.angle_beta   90.00
_cell.angle_gamma   90.00
#
_symmetry.space_group_name_H-M   'P 1'
#
loop_
_entity.id
_entity.type
_entity.pdbx_description
1 polymer ?
#
loop_
_entity_poly.entity_id
_entity_poly.type
_entity_poly.pdbx_seq_one_letter_code
_entity_poly.pdbx_strand_id
1 'polypeptide(L)'
;MEAILGSRLVDAERIIENPVVLVENGFIKEVGSRGKVKVPSDAVVHDASGCTLMPGLMDCHVHFTGNDTATPGLQREPFETRLVRAAVVQTRQLLDAGITSVMDTGGLVGLHVRNAVRAGIVDGPRIMAAGRYMSVTGGHGDTHYLPLEWVEEGRPFGWGMDGRIADGVDECLRAVREQLRMGVDFIKICTSGGGGSVVDPAWVPEYTYEEIKAMVDEAHSWRRRVVVHCYYPEALRRSVSAGVDIVTHGNMADDDTIKLMREKGTLLVPTMSVYERIHKLRPETPVTEIYETIFNNIGKLHRAGLTLALGTDTMGGIFPFGGSALELELYVEKVGLTPREALTIGTLNCAKVMGLEDKLGTLKPGKFGDLIAVDGDPLDDVRVLQDKDKVRLVLAGGKARKSLL
;
A
#
# COMPACT_ATOMS: atom_id res chain seq x y z
N MET A 1 7.43 -9.49 27.84
CA MET A 1 6.77 -10.41 26.88
C MET A 1 5.30 -10.05 26.80
N GLU A 2 4.72 -9.96 25.57
CA GLU A 2 3.28 -9.77 25.38
C GLU A 2 2.63 -11.14 25.14
N ALA A 3 1.48 -11.39 25.73
CA ALA A 3 0.66 -12.58 25.52
C ALA A 3 -0.74 -12.16 25.07
N ILE A 4 -1.13 -12.54 23.85
CA ILE A 4 -2.41 -12.17 23.26
C ILE A 4 -3.30 -13.41 23.22
N LEU A 5 -4.46 -13.31 23.86
CA LEU A 5 -5.46 -14.37 23.94
C LEU A 5 -6.62 -14.01 23.00
N GLY A 6 -7.07 -14.93 22.17
CA GLY A 6 -8.22 -14.72 21.29
C GLY A 6 -9.24 -15.84 21.38
N SER A 7 -10.41 -15.67 20.75
CA SER A 7 -11.37 -16.75 20.52
C SER A 7 -11.00 -17.57 19.30
N ARG A 8 -10.49 -16.91 18.27
CA ARG A 8 -10.08 -17.51 17.01
C ARG A 8 -8.86 -16.80 16.46
N LEU A 9 -8.00 -17.51 15.74
CA LEU A 9 -6.93 -16.93 14.92
C LEU A 9 -7.15 -17.35 13.47
N VAL A 10 -7.07 -16.37 12.57
CA VAL A 10 -7.19 -16.56 11.12
C VAL A 10 -5.99 -15.95 10.44
N ASP A 11 -5.26 -16.74 9.67
CA ASP A 11 -4.28 -16.23 8.71
C ASP A 11 -4.42 -16.97 7.36
N ALA A 12 -3.60 -16.61 6.37
CA ALA A 12 -3.65 -17.18 5.03
C ALA A 12 -3.50 -18.71 5.00
N GLU A 13 -2.85 -19.30 6.02
CA GLU A 13 -2.48 -20.71 6.02
C GLU A 13 -3.33 -21.55 6.96
N ARG A 14 -3.85 -20.98 8.07
CA ARG A 14 -4.49 -21.76 9.13
C ARG A 14 -5.55 -21.00 9.92
N ILE A 15 -6.35 -21.77 10.64
CA ILE A 15 -7.29 -21.31 11.67
C ILE A 15 -6.93 -22.04 12.96
N ILE A 16 -6.91 -21.32 14.08
CA ILE A 16 -6.69 -21.89 15.41
C ILE A 16 -7.80 -21.39 16.33
N GLU A 17 -8.50 -22.33 16.98
CA GLU A 17 -9.49 -21.99 18.00
C GLU A 17 -8.80 -21.74 19.35
N ASN A 18 -9.30 -20.76 20.09
CA ASN A 18 -8.75 -20.32 21.38
C ASN A 18 -7.23 -20.10 21.33
N PRO A 19 -6.72 -19.24 20.44
CA PRO A 19 -5.29 -19.04 20.24
C PRO A 19 -4.65 -18.30 21.43
N VAL A 20 -3.35 -18.58 21.59
CA VAL A 20 -2.41 -17.78 22.35
C VAL A 20 -1.27 -17.42 21.42
N VAL A 21 -0.93 -16.13 21.34
CA VAL A 21 0.23 -15.62 20.61
C VAL A 21 1.17 -14.97 21.62
N LEU A 22 2.39 -15.47 21.71
CA LEU A 22 3.45 -14.87 22.54
C LEU A 22 4.37 -14.03 21.68
N VAL A 23 4.60 -12.78 22.07
CA VAL A 23 5.49 -11.85 21.39
C VAL A 23 6.59 -11.38 22.33
N GLU A 24 7.85 -11.52 21.90
CA GLU A 24 9.03 -11.13 22.66
C GLU A 24 10.00 -10.35 21.76
N ASN A 25 10.48 -9.22 22.26
CA ASN A 25 11.43 -8.34 21.54
C ASN A 25 10.96 -7.94 20.13
N GLY A 26 9.65 -7.77 19.93
CA GLY A 26 9.07 -7.39 18.62
C GLY A 26 8.77 -8.56 17.69
N PHE A 27 9.08 -9.81 18.09
CA PHE A 27 8.90 -11.00 17.26
C PHE A 27 7.92 -11.98 17.91
N ILE A 28 7.18 -12.69 17.08
CA ILE A 28 6.35 -13.81 17.52
C ILE A 28 7.29 -14.93 17.99
N LYS A 29 7.15 -15.31 19.26
CA LYS A 29 7.91 -16.39 19.89
C LYS A 29 7.20 -17.74 19.71
N GLU A 30 5.90 -17.76 19.97
CA GLU A 30 5.09 -18.97 19.94
C GLU A 30 3.65 -18.66 19.59
N VAL A 31 2.98 -19.58 18.87
CA VAL A 31 1.56 -19.51 18.52
C VAL A 31 0.95 -20.89 18.62
N GLY A 32 -0.16 -21.00 19.30
CA GLY A 32 -0.92 -22.25 19.43
C GLY A 32 -2.24 -22.05 20.14
N SER A 33 -2.97 -23.14 20.40
CA SER A 33 -4.20 -23.10 21.18
C SER A 33 -3.93 -22.98 22.68
N ARG A 34 -4.86 -22.34 23.40
CA ARG A 34 -4.86 -22.29 24.90
C ARG A 34 -4.79 -23.72 25.44
N GLY A 35 -3.85 -23.99 26.34
CA GLY A 35 -3.55 -25.34 26.82
C GLY A 35 -2.33 -26.02 26.15
N LYS A 36 -1.94 -25.59 24.92
CA LYS A 36 -0.67 -26.01 24.30
C LYS A 36 0.43 -24.98 24.52
N VAL A 37 0.10 -23.67 24.49
CA VAL A 37 1.02 -22.57 24.74
C VAL A 37 0.90 -22.14 26.21
N LYS A 38 2.02 -22.18 26.95
CA LYS A 38 2.06 -21.74 28.34
C LYS A 38 2.36 -20.24 28.41
N VAL A 39 1.43 -19.46 28.90
CA VAL A 39 1.61 -18.02 29.18
C VAL A 39 2.54 -17.85 30.38
N PRO A 40 3.69 -17.17 30.26
CA PRO A 40 4.55 -16.87 31.40
C PRO A 40 3.86 -15.96 32.42
N SER A 41 4.15 -16.16 33.68
CA SER A 41 3.52 -15.41 34.79
C SER A 41 3.87 -13.92 34.80
N ASP A 42 4.96 -13.54 34.16
CA ASP A 42 5.47 -12.17 34.02
C ASP A 42 5.07 -11.51 32.71
N ALA A 43 4.29 -12.20 31.87
CA ALA A 43 3.83 -11.63 30.59
C ALA A 43 2.74 -10.55 30.80
N VAL A 44 2.80 -9.50 30.02
CA VAL A 44 1.68 -8.55 29.86
C VAL A 44 0.60 -9.24 29.02
N VAL A 45 -0.56 -9.47 29.60
CA VAL A 45 -1.66 -10.20 28.98
C VAL A 45 -2.65 -9.23 28.34
N HIS A 46 -2.91 -9.41 27.05
CA HIS A 46 -3.98 -8.78 26.30
C HIS A 46 -5.11 -9.80 26.11
N ASP A 47 -6.15 -9.68 26.91
CA ASP A 47 -7.29 -10.61 26.85
C ASP A 47 -8.32 -10.16 25.79
N ALA A 48 -8.14 -10.65 24.59
CA ALA A 48 -9.04 -10.49 23.45
C ALA A 48 -9.90 -11.75 23.21
N SER A 49 -10.32 -12.43 24.30
CA SER A 49 -11.03 -13.73 24.21
C SER A 49 -12.36 -13.67 23.45
N GLY A 50 -12.95 -12.48 23.22
CA GLY A 50 -14.11 -12.28 22.35
C GLY A 50 -13.79 -11.97 20.90
N CYS A 51 -12.49 -11.86 20.54
CA CYS A 51 -12.05 -11.34 19.26
C CYS A 51 -11.37 -12.40 18.38
N THR A 52 -11.41 -12.17 17.07
CA THR A 52 -10.59 -12.89 16.09
C THR A 52 -9.21 -12.24 16.00
N LEU A 53 -8.14 -13.01 16.18
CA LEU A 53 -6.76 -12.58 15.94
C LEU A 53 -6.39 -12.81 14.49
N MET A 54 -5.73 -11.83 13.86
CA MET A 54 -5.19 -11.97 12.50
C MET A 54 -3.90 -11.16 12.33
N PRO A 55 -3.10 -11.43 11.28
CA PRO A 55 -1.99 -10.53 10.95
C PRO A 55 -2.50 -9.11 10.76
N GLY A 56 -1.69 -8.12 11.13
CA GLY A 56 -1.99 -6.73 10.81
C GLY A 56 -2.21 -6.54 9.32
N LEU A 57 -3.20 -5.75 8.96
CA LEU A 57 -3.47 -5.40 7.56
C LEU A 57 -2.33 -4.55 7.01
N MET A 58 -2.15 -4.61 5.70
CA MET A 58 -1.14 -3.83 4.98
C MET A 58 -1.76 -3.13 3.79
N ASP A 59 -1.19 -1.96 3.44
CA ASP A 59 -1.60 -1.18 2.28
C ASP A 59 -0.37 -0.86 1.41
N CYS A 60 -0.34 -1.43 0.21
CA CYS A 60 0.81 -1.34 -0.70
C CYS A 60 0.75 -0.11 -1.63
N HIS A 61 -0.18 0.81 -1.41
CA HIS A 61 -0.26 2.04 -2.19
C HIS A 61 -0.91 3.18 -1.40
N VAL A 62 -0.10 3.94 -0.72
CA VAL A 62 -0.52 5.17 -0.03
C VAL A 62 0.37 6.35 -0.43
N HIS A 63 -0.10 7.57 -0.22
CA HIS A 63 0.67 8.80 -0.37
C HIS A 63 0.56 9.64 0.90
N PHE A 64 1.61 9.69 1.71
CA PHE A 64 1.67 10.60 2.85
C PHE A 64 1.85 12.04 2.36
N THR A 65 0.76 12.69 2.05
CA THR A 65 0.77 14.08 1.58
C THR A 65 0.69 15.11 2.70
N GLY A 66 0.23 14.69 3.86
CA GLY A 66 -0.12 15.60 4.95
C GLY A 66 -1.32 16.51 4.64
N ASN A 67 -2.09 16.18 3.59
CA ASN A 67 -3.28 16.93 3.23
C ASN A 67 -4.51 16.45 3.99
N ASP A 68 -5.44 17.37 4.20
CA ASP A 68 -6.79 17.09 4.71
C ASP A 68 -7.90 17.60 3.77
N THR A 69 -7.51 18.23 2.66
CA THR A 69 -8.46 18.81 1.70
C THR A 69 -8.82 17.84 0.59
N ALA A 70 -10.10 17.88 0.17
CA ALA A 70 -10.61 17.09 -0.93
C ALA A 70 -10.15 17.57 -2.33
N THR A 71 -9.43 18.69 -2.40
CA THR A 71 -9.04 19.30 -3.66
C THR A 71 -7.54 19.11 -3.88
N PRO A 72 -7.12 18.20 -4.78
CA PRO A 72 -5.74 18.12 -5.22
C PRO A 72 -5.28 19.49 -5.73
N GLY A 73 -4.08 19.91 -5.36
CA GLY A 73 -3.47 21.16 -5.85
C GLY A 73 -3.76 22.42 -5.05
N LEU A 74 -4.67 22.41 -4.09
CA LEU A 74 -4.81 23.52 -3.14
C LEU A 74 -3.89 23.38 -1.93
N GLN A 75 -2.77 22.70 -2.09
CA GLN A 75 -1.76 22.51 -1.06
C GLN A 75 -0.98 23.81 -0.86
N ARG A 76 -1.54 24.74 -0.10
CA ARG A 76 -0.92 26.02 0.22
C ARG A 76 -0.12 26.00 1.54
N GLU A 77 -0.08 24.83 2.19
CA GLU A 77 0.59 24.68 3.47
C GLU A 77 2.09 24.42 3.31
N PRO A 78 2.92 24.97 4.19
CA PRO A 78 4.34 24.67 4.25
C PRO A 78 4.60 23.16 4.40
N PHE A 79 5.73 22.70 3.87
CA PHE A 79 6.14 21.29 3.94
C PHE A 79 6.16 20.77 5.39
N GLU A 80 6.64 21.57 6.31
CA GLU A 80 6.75 21.23 7.73
C GLU A 80 5.39 20.97 8.37
N THR A 81 4.36 21.75 8.02
CA THR A 81 2.99 21.55 8.49
C THR A 81 2.41 20.25 7.95
N ARG A 82 2.63 19.98 6.66
CA ARG A 82 2.22 18.73 6.01
C ARG A 82 2.93 17.53 6.66
N LEU A 83 4.23 17.63 6.91
CA LEU A 83 5.01 16.59 7.57
C LEU A 83 4.49 16.29 8.97
N VAL A 84 4.23 17.32 9.79
CA VAL A 84 3.70 17.15 11.15
C VAL A 84 2.32 16.48 11.11
N ARG A 85 1.42 16.92 10.23
CA ARG A 85 0.10 16.30 10.07
C ARG A 85 0.20 14.84 9.65
N ALA A 86 1.03 14.53 8.66
CA ALA A 86 1.25 13.15 8.23
C ALA A 86 1.80 12.28 9.36
N ALA A 87 2.78 12.78 10.08
CA ALA A 87 3.44 12.05 11.17
C ALA A 87 2.53 11.83 12.39
N VAL A 88 1.62 12.76 12.70
CA VAL A 88 0.80 12.68 13.92
C VAL A 88 -0.60 12.12 13.62
N VAL A 89 -1.21 12.55 12.52
CA VAL A 89 -2.61 12.22 12.21
C VAL A 89 -2.71 11.00 11.30
N GLN A 90 -2.01 11.03 10.14
CA GLN A 90 -2.19 9.98 9.13
C GLN A 90 -1.63 8.64 9.59
N THR A 91 -0.47 8.63 10.29
CA THR A 91 0.06 7.40 10.91
C THR A 91 -0.90 6.83 11.94
N ARG A 92 -1.52 7.67 12.75
CA ARG A 92 -2.48 7.26 13.78
C ARG A 92 -3.75 6.68 13.15
N GLN A 93 -4.28 7.32 12.09
CA GLN A 93 -5.45 6.82 11.35
C GLN A 93 -5.23 5.41 10.80
N LEU A 94 -4.03 5.12 10.27
CA LEU A 94 -3.66 3.79 9.80
C LEU A 94 -3.65 2.77 10.95
N LEU A 95 -2.96 3.08 12.05
CA LEU A 95 -2.88 2.17 13.19
C LEU A 95 -4.27 1.92 13.80
N ASP A 96 -5.11 2.96 13.95
CA ASP A 96 -6.46 2.82 14.50
C ASP A 96 -7.35 1.88 13.67
N ALA A 97 -7.10 1.81 12.36
CA ALA A 97 -7.77 0.90 11.43
C ALA A 97 -7.10 -0.48 11.29
N GLY A 98 -6.08 -0.78 12.10
CA GLY A 98 -5.38 -2.08 12.05
C GLY A 98 -4.37 -2.24 10.92
N ILE A 99 -3.98 -1.13 10.24
CA ILE A 99 -2.95 -1.14 9.22
C ILE A 99 -1.58 -1.04 9.89
N THR A 100 -0.81 -2.12 9.84
CA THR A 100 0.49 -2.21 10.54
C THR A 100 1.69 -1.99 9.62
N SER A 101 1.51 -2.07 8.30
CA SER A 101 2.55 -1.80 7.32
C SER A 101 1.99 -1.13 6.08
N VAL A 102 2.76 -0.21 5.47
CA VAL A 102 2.37 0.49 4.23
C VAL A 102 3.54 0.70 3.28
N MET A 103 3.22 0.84 1.98
CA MET A 103 4.14 1.36 0.96
C MET A 103 3.67 2.77 0.56
N ASP A 104 4.49 3.75 0.89
CA ASP A 104 4.32 5.12 0.40
C ASP A 104 4.91 5.24 -1.01
N THR A 105 4.02 5.31 -1.98
CA THR A 105 4.38 5.22 -3.41
C THR A 105 4.75 6.57 -4.02
N GLY A 106 4.98 7.56 -3.20
CA GLY A 106 5.61 8.80 -3.65
C GLY A 106 5.31 10.01 -2.81
N GLY A 107 6.33 10.85 -2.74
CA GLY A 107 6.37 12.07 -1.98
C GLY A 107 7.48 12.08 -0.91
N LEU A 108 8.11 13.24 -0.70
CA LEU A 108 9.13 13.38 0.33
C LEU A 108 8.55 13.33 1.75
N VAL A 109 7.28 13.68 1.94
CA VAL A 109 6.63 13.61 3.25
C VAL A 109 6.70 12.19 3.80
N GLY A 110 6.31 11.19 3.01
CA GLY A 110 6.35 9.78 3.44
C GLY A 110 7.74 9.28 3.77
N LEU A 111 8.76 9.71 3.01
CA LEU A 111 10.17 9.36 3.29
C LEU A 111 10.60 9.88 4.67
N HIS A 112 10.25 11.11 5.02
CA HIS A 112 10.57 11.69 6.31
C HIS A 112 9.75 11.10 7.46
N VAL A 113 8.46 10.82 7.25
CA VAL A 113 7.61 10.10 8.22
C VAL A 113 8.17 8.72 8.50
N ARG A 114 8.56 7.96 7.46
CA ARG A 114 9.24 6.67 7.60
C ARG A 114 10.47 6.76 8.51
N ASN A 115 11.32 7.76 8.27
CA ASN A 115 12.53 7.95 9.05
C ASN A 115 12.20 8.26 10.53
N ALA A 116 11.20 9.09 10.79
CA ALA A 116 10.74 9.41 12.14
C ALA A 116 10.18 8.18 12.87
N VAL A 117 9.38 7.34 12.19
CA VAL A 117 8.84 6.09 12.73
C VAL A 117 9.98 5.09 13.01
N ARG A 118 10.94 4.93 12.08
CA ARG A 118 12.10 4.04 12.28
C ARG A 118 12.99 4.48 13.44
N ALA A 119 13.12 5.78 13.66
CA ALA A 119 13.86 6.35 14.78
C ALA A 119 13.09 6.29 16.11
N GLY A 120 11.82 5.86 16.12
CA GLY A 120 10.97 5.81 17.30
C GLY A 120 10.53 7.19 17.81
N ILE A 121 10.63 8.24 16.99
CA ILE A 121 10.18 9.60 17.31
C ILE A 121 8.67 9.70 17.22
N VAL A 122 8.06 8.97 16.30
CA VAL A 122 6.63 8.95 16.04
C VAL A 122 6.15 7.50 16.05
N ASP A 123 5.00 7.26 16.67
CA ASP A 123 4.30 5.99 16.54
C ASP A 123 3.59 5.90 15.18
N GLY A 124 3.82 4.81 14.48
CA GLY A 124 3.26 4.60 13.15
C GLY A 124 3.37 3.15 12.69
N PRO A 125 2.76 2.82 11.54
CA PRO A 125 2.97 1.54 10.90
C PRO A 125 4.41 1.41 10.40
N ARG A 126 4.81 0.22 10.02
CA ARG A 126 6.03 0.00 9.22
C ARG A 126 5.85 0.65 7.86
N ILE A 127 6.73 1.56 7.49
CA ILE A 127 6.64 2.30 6.22
C ILE A 127 7.80 1.92 5.32
N MET A 128 7.52 1.57 4.08
CA MET A 128 8.44 1.60 2.95
C MET A 128 8.12 2.84 2.11
N ALA A 129 9.13 3.56 1.63
CA ALA A 129 8.93 4.83 0.93
C ALA A 129 9.76 4.89 -0.35
N ALA A 130 9.11 5.38 -1.44
CA ALA A 130 9.73 5.58 -2.74
C ALA A 130 10.50 6.91 -2.86
N GLY A 131 10.25 7.87 -1.96
CA GLY A 131 10.69 9.25 -2.20
C GLY A 131 9.89 9.89 -3.34
N ARG A 132 10.52 10.68 -4.19
CA ARG A 132 9.83 11.28 -5.35
C ARG A 132 9.63 10.23 -6.45
N TYR A 133 8.41 10.12 -6.97
CA TYR A 133 8.16 9.27 -8.14
C TYR A 133 8.64 9.94 -9.43
N MET A 134 9.13 9.15 -10.40
CA MET A 134 9.57 9.66 -11.69
C MET A 134 8.40 9.81 -12.66
N SER A 135 8.41 10.91 -13.43
CA SER A 135 7.47 11.20 -14.51
C SER A 135 8.18 11.96 -15.63
N VAL A 136 7.64 11.88 -16.83
CA VAL A 136 8.07 12.72 -17.95
C VAL A 136 7.47 14.12 -17.82
N THR A 137 8.03 15.09 -18.55
CA THR A 137 7.38 16.39 -18.75
C THR A 137 6.00 16.19 -19.40
N GLY A 138 4.97 16.77 -18.79
CA GLY A 138 3.58 16.59 -19.20
C GLY A 138 2.96 15.26 -18.80
N GLY A 139 3.65 14.42 -18.01
CA GLY A 139 3.17 13.14 -17.52
C GLY A 139 2.42 13.23 -16.19
N HIS A 140 1.98 12.09 -15.67
CA HIS A 140 1.11 11.99 -14.48
C HIS A 140 1.69 12.60 -13.22
N GLY A 141 3.01 12.58 -13.08
CA GLY A 141 3.71 13.18 -11.96
C GLY A 141 4.09 14.65 -12.16
N ASP A 142 3.79 15.21 -13.31
CA ASP A 142 3.96 16.64 -13.55
C ASP A 142 2.71 17.40 -13.09
N THR A 143 2.88 18.32 -12.19
CA THR A 143 1.77 19.11 -11.63
C THR A 143 1.41 20.24 -12.60
N HIS A 144 0.67 19.92 -13.66
CA HIS A 144 0.41 20.74 -14.84
C HIS A 144 -0.13 22.17 -14.59
N TYR A 145 -0.71 22.43 -13.44
CA TYR A 145 -1.21 23.75 -13.05
C TYR A 145 -0.17 24.63 -12.37
N LEU A 146 1.08 24.13 -12.24
CA LEU A 146 2.23 24.89 -11.73
C LEU A 146 3.23 25.18 -12.85
N PRO A 147 4.01 26.29 -12.74
CA PRO A 147 5.18 26.47 -13.58
C PRO A 147 6.14 25.28 -13.47
N LEU A 148 6.68 24.80 -14.58
CA LEU A 148 7.53 23.60 -14.61
C LEU A 148 8.74 23.72 -13.64
N GLU A 149 9.37 24.87 -13.60
CA GLU A 149 10.48 25.13 -12.68
C GLU A 149 10.10 24.95 -11.20
N TRP A 150 8.83 25.17 -10.84
CA TRP A 150 8.36 24.93 -9.46
C TRP A 150 8.18 23.44 -9.16
N VAL A 151 7.80 22.67 -10.16
CA VAL A 151 7.68 21.21 -10.03
C VAL A 151 9.06 20.59 -9.90
N GLU A 152 10.04 21.01 -10.72
CA GLU A 152 11.40 20.50 -10.71
C GLU A 152 12.18 20.88 -9.46
N GLU A 153 12.15 22.15 -9.06
CA GLU A 153 12.89 22.67 -7.91
C GLU A 153 12.22 22.40 -6.57
N GLY A 154 10.95 22.03 -6.56
CA GLY A 154 10.17 21.87 -5.33
C GLY A 154 9.87 23.19 -4.62
N ARG A 155 9.77 24.30 -5.34
CA ARG A 155 9.54 25.65 -4.80
C ARG A 155 8.31 26.32 -5.40
N PRO A 156 7.70 27.33 -4.72
CA PRO A 156 7.78 27.64 -3.29
C PRO A 156 6.85 26.74 -2.45
N PHE A 157 7.03 26.64 -1.14
CA PHE A 157 6.20 25.88 -0.18
C PHE A 157 6.24 24.36 -0.31
N GLY A 158 7.28 23.77 -0.91
CA GLY A 158 7.39 22.33 -1.09
C GLY A 158 6.44 21.75 -2.14
N TRP A 159 5.92 22.56 -3.03
CA TRP A 159 5.24 22.12 -4.23
C TRP A 159 6.25 21.40 -5.15
N GLY A 160 5.83 20.35 -5.85
CA GLY A 160 6.76 19.57 -6.67
C GLY A 160 7.68 18.61 -5.88
N MET A 161 7.50 18.48 -4.57
CA MET A 161 8.27 17.50 -3.78
C MET A 161 7.80 16.06 -3.97
N ASP A 162 6.70 15.84 -4.67
CA ASP A 162 6.12 14.52 -4.86
C ASP A 162 6.68 13.85 -6.12
N GLY A 163 6.78 14.56 -7.24
CA GLY A 163 7.32 14.08 -8.52
C GLY A 163 8.77 14.52 -8.79
N ARG A 164 9.48 13.75 -9.63
CA ARG A 164 10.78 14.08 -10.22
C ARG A 164 10.66 13.93 -11.73
N ILE A 165 10.62 15.07 -12.44
CA ILE A 165 10.55 15.09 -13.89
C ILE A 165 11.89 14.66 -14.46
N ALA A 166 11.88 13.71 -15.39
CA ALA A 166 13.08 13.19 -16.05
C ALA A 166 12.75 12.73 -17.46
N ASP A 167 13.38 13.31 -18.45
CA ASP A 167 13.21 13.00 -19.86
C ASP A 167 14.53 12.50 -20.44
N GLY A 168 14.47 11.39 -21.16
CA GLY A 168 15.65 10.72 -21.74
C GLY A 168 16.40 9.84 -20.73
N VAL A 169 17.14 8.87 -21.27
CA VAL A 169 17.81 7.82 -20.48
C VAL A 169 18.76 8.40 -19.43
N ASP A 170 19.57 9.42 -19.77
CA ASP A 170 20.55 9.97 -18.86
C ASP A 170 19.92 10.66 -17.65
N GLU A 171 18.84 11.43 -17.86
CA GLU A 171 18.10 12.07 -16.77
C GLU A 171 17.33 11.02 -15.93
N CYS A 172 16.76 9.99 -16.56
CA CYS A 172 16.12 8.87 -15.85
C CYS A 172 17.10 8.15 -14.91
N LEU A 173 18.31 7.86 -15.37
CA LEU A 173 19.37 7.27 -14.52
C LEU A 173 19.74 8.19 -13.36
N ARG A 174 19.88 9.49 -13.63
CA ARG A 174 20.16 10.49 -12.62
C ARG A 174 19.05 10.54 -11.57
N ALA A 175 17.78 10.57 -11.99
CA ALA A 175 16.62 10.61 -11.10
C ALA A 175 16.57 9.38 -10.17
N VAL A 176 16.80 8.17 -10.70
CA VAL A 176 16.88 6.94 -9.88
C VAL A 176 18.01 7.05 -8.85
N ARG A 177 19.21 7.48 -9.26
CA ARG A 177 20.37 7.65 -8.36
C ARG A 177 20.13 8.69 -7.27
N GLU A 178 19.38 9.75 -7.58
CA GLU A 178 18.95 10.75 -6.58
C GLU A 178 18.05 10.12 -5.51
N GLN A 179 17.06 9.30 -5.91
CA GLN A 179 16.21 8.58 -4.96
C GLN A 179 17.03 7.57 -4.13
N LEU A 180 17.88 6.79 -4.77
CA LEU A 180 18.76 5.84 -4.09
C LEU A 180 19.68 6.51 -3.05
N ARG A 181 20.22 7.70 -3.39
CA ARG A 181 21.02 8.52 -2.46
C ARG A 181 20.23 8.94 -1.24
N MET A 182 18.92 9.19 -1.36
CA MET A 182 18.05 9.50 -0.21
C MET A 182 17.71 8.26 0.63
N GLY A 183 18.10 7.07 0.20
CA GLY A 183 17.88 5.82 0.92
C GLY A 183 16.46 5.31 0.84
N VAL A 184 15.81 5.44 -0.30
CA VAL A 184 14.46 4.89 -0.56
C VAL A 184 14.45 3.36 -0.50
N ASP A 185 13.28 2.78 -0.24
CA ASP A 185 13.09 1.34 -0.13
C ASP A 185 12.82 0.68 -1.49
N PHE A 186 12.24 1.43 -2.43
CA PHE A 186 11.92 1.02 -3.79
C PHE A 186 11.84 2.25 -4.71
N ILE A 187 11.77 2.03 -6.02
CA ILE A 187 11.64 3.09 -7.03
C ILE A 187 10.19 3.10 -7.55
N LYS A 188 9.60 4.29 -7.68
CA LYS A 188 8.26 4.48 -8.26
C LYS A 188 8.38 5.30 -9.55
N ILE A 189 7.69 4.84 -10.60
CA ILE A 189 7.66 5.47 -11.93
C ILE A 189 6.20 5.60 -12.37
N CYS A 190 5.80 6.71 -12.96
CA CYS A 190 4.57 6.84 -13.71
C CYS A 190 4.87 6.48 -15.17
N THR A 191 4.27 5.41 -15.68
CA THR A 191 4.50 4.93 -17.06
C THR A 191 3.29 5.11 -17.95
N SER A 192 2.20 5.63 -17.41
CA SER A 192 1.03 6.09 -18.15
C SER A 192 0.41 7.29 -17.46
N GLY A 193 -0.45 8.00 -18.17
CA GLY A 193 -1.28 9.05 -17.62
C GLY A 193 -2.28 8.56 -16.57
N GLY A 194 -3.00 9.48 -15.93
CA GLY A 194 -3.89 9.22 -14.79
C GLY A 194 -5.35 8.97 -15.14
N GLY A 195 -6.02 8.09 -14.39
CA GLY A 195 -7.42 7.70 -14.61
C GLY A 195 -8.45 8.84 -14.45
N GLY A 196 -8.10 9.91 -13.73
CA GLY A 196 -8.95 11.08 -13.54
C GLY A 196 -8.38 12.36 -14.13
N SER A 197 -7.30 12.29 -14.89
CA SER A 197 -6.65 13.46 -15.47
C SER A 197 -7.23 13.83 -16.84
N VAL A 198 -7.28 15.13 -17.09
CA VAL A 198 -7.70 15.70 -18.38
C VAL A 198 -6.50 15.97 -19.28
N VAL A 199 -5.34 16.26 -18.69
CA VAL A 199 -4.13 16.67 -19.42
C VAL A 199 -3.30 15.46 -19.83
N ASP A 200 -3.20 14.46 -18.95
CA ASP A 200 -2.48 13.20 -19.13
C ASP A 200 -3.46 12.02 -19.06
N PRO A 201 -4.22 11.73 -20.13
CA PRO A 201 -5.20 10.63 -20.09
C PRO A 201 -4.54 9.27 -19.82
N ALA A 202 -5.21 8.41 -19.06
CA ALA A 202 -4.70 7.12 -18.59
C ALA A 202 -4.16 6.19 -19.70
N TRP A 203 -4.64 6.34 -20.93
CA TRP A 203 -4.22 5.52 -22.08
C TRP A 203 -2.92 5.97 -22.73
N VAL A 204 -2.37 7.15 -22.37
CA VAL A 204 -1.12 7.66 -22.93
C VAL A 204 0.08 6.98 -22.27
N PRO A 205 0.96 6.29 -23.02
CA PRO A 205 2.23 5.80 -22.48
C PRO A 205 3.19 6.97 -22.30
N GLU A 206 3.85 7.05 -21.13
CA GLU A 206 4.69 8.21 -20.77
C GLU A 206 6.17 8.00 -21.11
N TYR A 207 6.74 6.86 -20.79
CA TYR A 207 8.15 6.57 -21.03
C TYR A 207 8.35 5.63 -22.22
N THR A 208 9.49 5.75 -22.90
CA THR A 208 9.94 4.73 -23.85
C THR A 208 10.38 3.45 -23.11
N TYR A 209 10.52 2.35 -23.86
CA TYR A 209 11.05 1.12 -23.31
C TYR A 209 12.47 1.28 -22.76
N GLU A 210 13.32 2.02 -23.48
CA GLU A 210 14.73 2.27 -23.15
C GLU A 210 14.87 3.04 -21.83
N GLU A 211 14.04 4.05 -21.63
CA GLU A 211 14.01 4.83 -20.39
C GLU A 211 13.57 3.97 -19.19
N ILE A 212 12.46 3.23 -19.33
CA ILE A 212 12.00 2.33 -18.26
C ILE A 212 13.07 1.27 -17.98
N LYS A 213 13.64 0.66 -19.01
CA LYS A 213 14.66 -0.38 -18.86
C LYS A 213 15.90 0.12 -18.13
N ALA A 214 16.37 1.32 -18.44
CA ALA A 214 17.49 1.94 -17.77
C ALA A 214 17.21 2.19 -16.28
N MET A 215 16.03 2.69 -15.94
CA MET A 215 15.61 2.89 -14.55
C MET A 215 15.48 1.58 -13.78
N VAL A 216 14.93 0.54 -14.40
CA VAL A 216 14.80 -0.80 -13.81
C VAL A 216 16.17 -1.41 -13.54
N ASP A 217 17.08 -1.40 -14.51
CA ASP A 217 18.42 -1.98 -14.37
C ASP A 217 19.22 -1.28 -13.27
N GLU A 218 19.16 0.05 -13.22
CA GLU A 218 19.83 0.82 -12.18
C GLU A 218 19.26 0.47 -10.79
N ALA A 219 17.92 0.45 -10.63
CA ALA A 219 17.27 0.09 -9.37
C ALA A 219 17.62 -1.34 -8.93
N HIS A 220 17.58 -2.31 -9.84
CA HIS A 220 17.90 -3.70 -9.57
C HIS A 220 19.37 -3.91 -9.19
N SER A 221 20.30 -3.11 -9.76
CA SER A 221 21.71 -3.14 -9.36
C SER A 221 21.91 -2.82 -7.87
N TRP A 222 21.01 -2.02 -7.30
CA TRP A 222 20.91 -1.69 -5.88
C TRP A 222 19.96 -2.60 -5.09
N ARG A 223 19.47 -3.68 -5.71
CA ARG A 223 18.47 -4.57 -5.13
C ARG A 223 17.20 -3.84 -4.65
N ARG A 224 16.78 -2.86 -5.43
CA ARG A 224 15.51 -2.15 -5.21
C ARG A 224 14.50 -2.58 -6.25
N ARG A 225 13.28 -2.88 -5.80
CA ARG A 225 12.14 -3.16 -6.68
C ARG A 225 11.68 -1.89 -7.38
N VAL A 226 11.07 -2.06 -8.55
CA VAL A 226 10.45 -0.98 -9.31
C VAL A 226 8.94 -1.17 -9.32
N VAL A 227 8.24 -0.14 -8.89
CA VAL A 227 6.77 -0.04 -8.86
C VAL A 227 6.34 0.96 -9.92
N VAL A 228 5.36 0.60 -10.75
CA VAL A 228 4.83 1.53 -11.77
C VAL A 228 3.37 1.86 -11.55
N HIS A 229 3.01 3.13 -11.77
CA HIS A 229 1.66 3.56 -12.08
C HIS A 229 1.39 3.29 -13.55
N CYS A 230 0.40 2.46 -13.88
CA CYS A 230 0.13 2.09 -15.26
C CYS A 230 -1.26 1.48 -15.43
N TYR A 231 -1.98 1.86 -16.50
CA TYR A 231 -3.36 1.42 -16.71
C TYR A 231 -3.57 0.51 -17.93
N TYR A 232 -3.14 0.96 -19.12
CA TYR A 232 -3.54 0.39 -20.41
C TYR A 232 -2.49 -0.55 -21.01
N PRO A 233 -2.91 -1.45 -21.92
CA PRO A 233 -2.07 -2.54 -22.41
C PRO A 233 -0.74 -2.12 -23.02
N GLU A 234 -0.70 -1.02 -23.78
CA GLU A 234 0.55 -0.59 -24.42
C GLU A 234 1.62 -0.22 -23.39
N ALA A 235 1.28 0.66 -22.43
CA ALA A 235 2.18 1.07 -21.36
C ALA A 235 2.52 -0.10 -20.43
N LEU A 236 1.53 -0.97 -20.12
CA LEU A 236 1.72 -2.18 -19.32
C LEU A 236 2.73 -3.13 -19.98
N ARG A 237 2.56 -3.48 -21.27
CA ARG A 237 3.48 -4.36 -21.98
C ARG A 237 4.88 -3.78 -22.03
N ARG A 238 5.00 -2.47 -22.26
CA ARG A 238 6.29 -1.75 -22.26
C ARG A 238 6.98 -1.87 -20.91
N SER A 239 6.26 -1.57 -19.83
CA SER A 239 6.77 -1.62 -18.45
C SER A 239 7.15 -3.04 -18.02
N VAL A 240 6.26 -4.00 -18.22
CA VAL A 240 6.49 -5.40 -17.84
C VAL A 240 7.63 -6.03 -18.65
N SER A 241 7.74 -5.70 -19.96
CA SER A 241 8.87 -6.16 -20.78
C SER A 241 10.20 -5.57 -20.33
N ALA A 242 10.20 -4.34 -19.82
CA ALA A 242 11.40 -3.71 -19.27
C ALA A 242 11.83 -4.30 -17.92
N GLY A 243 10.97 -5.09 -17.25
CA GLY A 243 11.30 -5.84 -16.04
C GLY A 243 10.83 -5.20 -14.75
N VAL A 244 9.77 -4.39 -14.77
CA VAL A 244 9.17 -3.86 -13.54
C VAL A 244 8.64 -4.99 -12.65
N ASP A 245 8.77 -4.83 -11.33
CA ASP A 245 8.39 -5.85 -10.35
C ASP A 245 6.90 -5.77 -9.97
N ILE A 246 6.38 -4.56 -9.83
CA ILE A 246 5.04 -4.31 -9.31
C ILE A 246 4.33 -3.30 -10.21
N VAL A 247 3.12 -3.65 -10.62
CA VAL A 247 2.20 -2.73 -11.30
C VAL A 247 1.15 -2.27 -10.31
N THR A 248 0.95 -0.96 -10.21
CA THR A 248 -0.22 -0.39 -9.53
C THR A 248 -1.28 -0.02 -10.57
N HIS A 249 -2.54 -0.16 -10.19
CA HIS A 249 -3.72 -0.08 -11.06
C HIS A 249 -3.82 -1.29 -11.99
N GLY A 250 -3.25 -1.27 -13.20
CA GLY A 250 -3.18 -2.41 -14.12
C GLY A 250 -4.53 -2.94 -14.62
N ASN A 251 -5.61 -2.24 -14.31
CA ASN A 251 -6.98 -2.71 -14.41
C ASN A 251 -7.57 -2.70 -15.83
N MET A 252 -6.82 -2.21 -16.83
CA MET A 252 -7.20 -2.25 -18.24
C MET A 252 -6.35 -3.24 -19.06
N ALA A 253 -5.67 -4.17 -18.39
CA ALA A 253 -4.85 -5.19 -19.06
C ALA A 253 -5.71 -6.10 -19.96
N ASP A 254 -5.26 -6.30 -21.21
CA ASP A 254 -5.80 -7.30 -22.12
C ASP A 254 -5.19 -8.69 -21.86
N ASP A 255 -5.73 -9.71 -22.53
CA ASP A 255 -5.33 -11.12 -22.29
C ASP A 255 -3.83 -11.36 -22.59
N ASP A 256 -3.26 -10.70 -23.61
CA ASP A 256 -1.82 -10.81 -23.91
C ASP A 256 -0.97 -10.16 -22.84
N THR A 257 -1.40 -9.02 -22.32
CA THR A 257 -0.75 -8.32 -21.21
C THR A 257 -0.83 -9.16 -19.92
N ILE A 258 -1.98 -9.74 -19.61
CA ILE A 258 -2.16 -10.65 -18.47
C ILE A 258 -1.21 -11.84 -18.56
N LYS A 259 -1.11 -12.46 -19.74
CA LYS A 259 -0.18 -13.55 -19.99
C LYS A 259 1.27 -13.14 -19.76
N LEU A 260 1.67 -11.98 -20.29
CA LEU A 260 3.01 -11.44 -20.11
C LEU A 260 3.33 -11.16 -18.63
N MET A 261 2.42 -10.52 -17.90
CA MET A 261 2.56 -10.25 -16.47
C MET A 261 2.76 -11.53 -15.67
N ARG A 262 1.98 -12.57 -15.97
CA ARG A 262 2.13 -13.89 -15.33
C ARG A 262 3.48 -14.53 -15.64
N GLU A 263 3.93 -14.53 -16.90
CA GLU A 263 5.20 -15.09 -17.33
C GLU A 263 6.40 -14.39 -16.65
N LYS A 264 6.29 -13.10 -16.43
CA LYS A 264 7.31 -12.28 -15.76
C LYS A 264 7.22 -12.33 -14.22
N GLY A 265 6.15 -12.89 -13.66
CA GLY A 265 5.94 -12.91 -12.21
C GLY A 265 5.61 -11.53 -11.63
N THR A 266 5.05 -10.63 -12.44
CA THR A 266 4.71 -9.28 -12.02
C THR A 266 3.63 -9.30 -10.95
N LEU A 267 3.83 -8.55 -9.87
CA LEU A 267 2.85 -8.38 -8.77
C LEU A 267 1.90 -7.22 -9.10
N LEU A 268 0.67 -7.29 -8.60
CA LEU A 268 -0.37 -6.29 -8.92
C LEU A 268 -1.02 -5.71 -7.67
N VAL A 269 -1.17 -4.38 -7.65
CA VAL A 269 -1.87 -3.61 -6.62
C VAL A 269 -2.98 -2.79 -7.29
N PRO A 270 -4.23 -3.30 -7.40
CA PRO A 270 -5.27 -2.75 -8.28
C PRO A 270 -5.89 -1.43 -7.84
N THR A 271 -5.85 -1.09 -6.55
CA THR A 271 -6.39 0.17 -5.99
C THR A 271 -7.87 0.42 -6.32
N MET A 272 -8.73 -0.58 -6.12
CA MET A 272 -10.14 -0.50 -6.50
C MET A 272 -10.91 0.58 -5.72
N SER A 273 -10.54 0.83 -4.48
CA SER A 273 -11.20 1.78 -3.60
C SER A 273 -11.16 3.22 -4.10
N VAL A 274 -10.13 3.63 -4.86
CA VAL A 274 -10.07 4.96 -5.47
C VAL A 274 -11.15 5.12 -6.54
N TYR A 275 -11.38 4.10 -7.38
CA TYR A 275 -12.41 4.14 -8.41
C TYR A 275 -13.82 4.10 -7.83
N GLU A 276 -14.03 3.28 -6.80
CA GLU A 276 -15.29 3.24 -6.06
C GLU A 276 -15.66 4.61 -5.49
N ARG A 277 -14.69 5.31 -4.91
CA ARG A 277 -14.89 6.65 -4.35
C ARG A 277 -15.11 7.69 -5.42
N ILE A 278 -14.32 7.67 -6.51
CA ILE A 278 -14.50 8.58 -7.64
C ILE A 278 -15.89 8.37 -8.23
N HIS A 279 -16.29 7.16 -8.53
CA HIS A 279 -17.61 6.85 -9.10
C HIS A 279 -18.75 7.36 -8.22
N LYS A 280 -18.65 7.21 -6.89
CA LYS A 280 -19.68 7.69 -5.94
C LYS A 280 -19.71 9.21 -5.76
N LEU A 281 -18.54 9.85 -5.74
CA LEU A 281 -18.43 11.26 -5.39
C LEU A 281 -18.35 12.19 -6.60
N ARG A 282 -17.94 11.68 -7.76
CA ARG A 282 -17.75 12.42 -9.01
C ARG A 282 -18.21 11.58 -10.20
N PRO A 283 -19.50 11.24 -10.30
CA PRO A 283 -20.03 10.36 -11.35
C PRO A 283 -19.87 10.93 -12.78
N GLU A 284 -19.56 12.21 -12.91
CA GLU A 284 -19.30 12.89 -14.18
C GLU A 284 -17.89 12.58 -14.77
N THR A 285 -17.03 11.88 -14.04
CA THR A 285 -15.66 11.58 -14.50
C THR A 285 -15.64 10.38 -15.46
N PRO A 286 -14.62 10.28 -16.35
CA PRO A 286 -14.45 9.12 -17.24
C PRO A 286 -14.34 7.77 -16.53
N VAL A 287 -13.96 7.75 -15.26
CA VAL A 287 -13.91 6.53 -14.43
C VAL A 287 -15.26 5.82 -14.40
N THR A 288 -16.36 6.57 -14.38
CA THR A 288 -17.71 5.99 -14.35
C THR A 288 -18.03 5.13 -15.58
N GLU A 289 -17.50 5.50 -16.76
CA GLU A 289 -17.71 4.75 -18.00
C GLU A 289 -17.02 3.38 -18.00
N ILE A 290 -15.88 3.26 -17.31
CA ILE A 290 -15.08 2.04 -17.26
C ILE A 290 -15.22 1.28 -15.92
N TYR A 291 -16.07 1.77 -15.01
CA TYR A 291 -16.17 1.27 -13.63
C TYR A 291 -16.37 -0.26 -13.56
N GLU A 292 -17.40 -0.80 -14.22
CA GLU A 292 -17.64 -2.25 -14.22
C GLU A 292 -16.51 -3.03 -14.93
N THR A 293 -15.91 -2.45 -15.96
CA THR A 293 -14.78 -3.07 -16.68
C THR A 293 -13.58 -3.27 -15.77
N ILE A 294 -13.29 -2.32 -14.87
CA ILE A 294 -12.21 -2.41 -13.88
C ILE A 294 -12.34 -3.68 -13.05
N PHE A 295 -13.48 -3.89 -12.38
CA PHE A 295 -13.68 -5.05 -11.50
C PHE A 295 -13.69 -6.38 -12.26
N ASN A 296 -14.30 -6.41 -13.44
CA ASN A 296 -14.29 -7.58 -14.30
C ASN A 296 -12.87 -7.99 -14.71
N ASN A 297 -12.03 -7.03 -15.06
CA ASN A 297 -10.63 -7.28 -15.42
C ASN A 297 -9.79 -7.74 -14.23
N ILE A 298 -9.99 -7.16 -13.03
CA ILE A 298 -9.32 -7.63 -11.82
C ILE A 298 -9.68 -9.09 -11.52
N GLY A 299 -10.95 -9.48 -11.72
CA GLY A 299 -11.37 -10.86 -11.64
C GLY A 299 -10.66 -11.78 -12.67
N LYS A 300 -10.43 -11.30 -13.90
CA LYS A 300 -9.63 -12.05 -14.91
C LYS A 300 -8.17 -12.20 -14.48
N LEU A 301 -7.56 -11.13 -13.99
CA LEU A 301 -6.17 -11.12 -13.49
C LEU A 301 -5.99 -12.12 -12.34
N HIS A 302 -6.93 -12.14 -11.39
CA HIS A 302 -6.94 -13.13 -10.30
C HIS A 302 -7.04 -14.57 -10.82
N ARG A 303 -8.04 -14.86 -11.68
CA ARG A 303 -8.22 -16.19 -12.27
C ARG A 303 -7.06 -16.66 -13.13
N ALA A 304 -6.30 -15.71 -13.72
CA ALA A 304 -5.08 -16.01 -14.45
C ALA A 304 -3.89 -16.36 -13.52
N GLY A 305 -4.07 -16.25 -12.19
CA GLY A 305 -3.07 -16.62 -11.18
C GLY A 305 -2.07 -15.51 -10.85
N LEU A 306 -2.37 -14.24 -11.17
CA LEU A 306 -1.54 -13.13 -10.71
C LEU A 306 -1.67 -12.96 -9.19
N THR A 307 -0.56 -12.61 -8.54
CA THR A 307 -0.58 -12.23 -7.13
C THR A 307 -1.12 -10.81 -7.01
N LEU A 308 -2.34 -10.68 -6.48
CA LEU A 308 -2.97 -9.41 -6.15
C LEU A 308 -2.63 -9.03 -4.70
N ALA A 309 -2.43 -7.74 -4.43
CA ALA A 309 -2.27 -7.21 -3.08
C ALA A 309 -3.16 -5.99 -2.85
N LEU A 310 -3.45 -5.71 -1.58
CA LEU A 310 -4.24 -4.54 -1.19
C LEU A 310 -3.42 -3.27 -1.38
N GLY A 311 -4.03 -2.26 -1.97
CA GLY A 311 -3.57 -0.88 -2.02
C GLY A 311 -4.73 0.04 -2.34
N THR A 312 -4.73 1.25 -1.76
CA THR A 312 -5.91 2.12 -1.80
C THR A 312 -5.71 3.41 -2.58
N ASP A 313 -4.47 3.77 -2.87
CA ASP A 313 -4.13 5.09 -3.43
C ASP A 313 -4.64 6.26 -2.54
N THR A 314 -4.64 6.02 -1.22
CA THR A 314 -5.06 7.04 -0.26
C THR A 314 -4.04 8.17 -0.16
N MET A 315 -4.54 9.40 -0.11
CA MET A 315 -3.71 10.60 -0.02
C MET A 315 -4.26 11.66 0.95
N GLY A 316 -5.29 11.32 1.71
CA GLY A 316 -6.04 12.25 2.57
C GLY A 316 -7.24 12.87 1.86
N GLY A 317 -7.97 13.74 2.54
CA GLY A 317 -9.18 14.38 2.00
C GLY A 317 -10.29 13.37 1.68
N ILE A 318 -10.70 13.30 0.42
CA ILE A 318 -11.73 12.34 -0.04
C ILE A 318 -11.25 10.89 -0.02
N PHE A 319 -9.94 10.67 0.07
CA PHE A 319 -9.30 9.36 0.18
C PHE A 319 -8.62 9.23 1.57
N PRO A 320 -9.42 9.10 2.67
CA PRO A 320 -8.88 9.17 4.03
C PRO A 320 -8.00 7.97 4.36
N PHE A 321 -6.97 8.20 5.16
CA PHE A 321 -6.17 7.13 5.75
C PHE A 321 -7.04 6.27 6.68
N GLY A 322 -6.71 4.97 6.75
CA GLY A 322 -7.48 4.00 7.54
C GLY A 322 -8.73 3.43 6.85
N GLY A 323 -9.01 3.82 5.60
CA GLY A 323 -10.10 3.25 4.81
C GLY A 323 -9.74 2.00 4.01
N SER A 324 -8.60 1.38 4.28
CA SER A 324 -8.04 0.31 3.44
C SER A 324 -8.89 -0.97 3.41
N ALA A 325 -9.68 -1.23 4.45
CA ALA A 325 -10.57 -2.41 4.47
C ALA A 325 -11.72 -2.34 3.46
N LEU A 326 -12.03 -1.18 2.86
CA LEU A 326 -12.95 -1.09 1.72
C LEU A 326 -12.44 -1.92 0.54
N GLU A 327 -11.14 -1.99 0.32
CA GLU A 327 -10.55 -2.80 -0.75
C GLU A 327 -10.90 -4.29 -0.58
N LEU A 328 -10.94 -4.79 0.69
CA LEU A 328 -11.33 -6.18 0.98
C LEU A 328 -12.80 -6.45 0.65
N GLU A 329 -13.70 -5.52 0.98
CA GLU A 329 -15.11 -5.60 0.59
C GLU A 329 -15.25 -5.66 -0.93
N LEU A 330 -14.54 -4.81 -1.67
CA LEU A 330 -14.59 -4.78 -3.13
C LEU A 330 -14.08 -6.09 -3.77
N TYR A 331 -13.06 -6.71 -3.18
CA TYR A 331 -12.63 -8.05 -3.62
C TYR A 331 -13.73 -9.09 -3.44
N VAL A 332 -14.49 -9.04 -2.35
CA VAL A 332 -15.59 -9.98 -2.11
C VAL A 332 -16.82 -9.65 -2.96
N GLU A 333 -17.32 -8.42 -2.86
CA GLU A 333 -18.62 -8.03 -3.44
C GLU A 333 -18.56 -7.76 -4.95
N LYS A 334 -17.46 -7.19 -5.45
CA LYS A 334 -17.34 -6.80 -6.87
C LYS A 334 -16.53 -7.80 -7.71
N VAL A 335 -15.50 -8.39 -7.14
CA VAL A 335 -14.64 -9.35 -7.85
C VAL A 335 -15.13 -10.79 -7.64
N GLY A 336 -15.85 -11.06 -6.57
CA GLY A 336 -16.43 -12.38 -6.26
C GLY A 336 -15.45 -13.34 -5.58
N LEU A 337 -14.47 -12.81 -4.84
CA LEU A 337 -13.54 -13.61 -4.06
C LEU A 337 -14.16 -14.02 -2.73
N THR A 338 -13.66 -15.11 -2.16
CA THR A 338 -14.00 -15.48 -0.78
C THR A 338 -13.39 -14.52 0.23
N PRO A 339 -13.98 -14.32 1.42
CA PRO A 339 -13.38 -13.54 2.48
C PRO A 339 -11.94 -13.96 2.80
N ARG A 340 -11.64 -15.27 2.79
CA ARG A 340 -10.29 -15.78 3.04
C ARG A 340 -9.28 -15.34 1.98
N GLU A 341 -9.65 -15.35 0.70
CA GLU A 341 -8.80 -14.83 -0.38
C GLU A 341 -8.56 -13.33 -0.20
N ALA A 342 -9.61 -12.56 0.11
CA ALA A 342 -9.48 -11.12 0.38
C ALA A 342 -8.55 -10.84 1.57
N LEU A 343 -8.67 -11.57 2.68
CA LEU A 343 -7.76 -11.45 3.83
C LEU A 343 -6.32 -11.83 3.46
N THR A 344 -6.13 -12.84 2.63
CA THR A 344 -4.79 -13.22 2.13
C THR A 344 -4.17 -12.11 1.29
N ILE A 345 -4.99 -11.43 0.46
CA ILE A 345 -4.60 -10.27 -0.34
C ILE A 345 -4.15 -9.11 0.57
N GLY A 346 -4.92 -8.82 1.64
CA GLY A 346 -4.61 -7.73 2.59
C GLY A 346 -3.47 -8.04 3.58
N THR A 347 -2.95 -9.27 3.59
CA THR A 347 -1.92 -9.71 4.54
C THR A 347 -0.71 -10.35 3.83
N LEU A 348 -0.75 -11.67 3.53
CA LEU A 348 0.38 -12.40 2.98
C LEU A 348 0.82 -11.88 1.60
N ASN A 349 -0.12 -11.53 0.73
CA ASN A 349 0.24 -11.03 -0.60
C ASN A 349 0.84 -9.61 -0.52
N CYS A 350 0.35 -8.76 0.37
CA CYS A 350 1.00 -7.48 0.66
C CYS A 350 2.44 -7.68 1.16
N ALA A 351 2.66 -8.67 2.05
CA ALA A 351 4.00 -8.99 2.51
C ALA A 351 4.92 -9.42 1.35
N LYS A 352 4.41 -10.19 0.36
CA LYS A 352 5.15 -10.55 -0.86
C LYS A 352 5.48 -9.32 -1.72
N VAL A 353 4.52 -8.40 -1.89
CA VAL A 353 4.74 -7.13 -2.60
C VAL A 353 5.82 -6.30 -1.91
N MET A 354 5.84 -6.28 -0.59
CA MET A 354 6.87 -5.61 0.21
C MET A 354 8.22 -6.36 0.23
N GLY A 355 8.28 -7.63 -0.21
CA GLY A 355 9.46 -8.50 -0.06
C GLY A 355 9.75 -8.87 1.40
N LEU A 356 8.70 -8.98 2.20
CA LEU A 356 8.76 -9.24 3.64
C LEU A 356 7.93 -10.47 4.05
N GLU A 357 7.59 -11.37 3.12
CA GLU A 357 6.76 -12.57 3.39
C GLU A 357 7.37 -13.51 4.43
N ASP A 358 8.68 -13.52 4.58
CA ASP A 358 9.39 -14.26 5.63
C ASP A 358 9.24 -13.61 7.02
N LYS A 359 8.79 -12.34 7.07
CA LYS A 359 8.70 -11.53 8.30
C LYS A 359 7.28 -11.07 8.65
N LEU A 360 6.36 -11.04 7.70
CA LEU A 360 5.00 -10.52 7.82
C LEU A 360 3.97 -11.45 7.15
N GLY A 361 2.70 -11.10 7.25
CA GLY A 361 1.59 -11.68 6.49
C GLY A 361 0.99 -12.96 7.07
N THR A 362 1.66 -13.62 8.01
CA THR A 362 1.11 -14.76 8.78
C THR A 362 1.64 -14.71 10.21
N LEU A 363 0.92 -15.32 11.15
CA LEU A 363 1.31 -15.33 12.56
C LEU A 363 2.12 -16.60 12.89
N LYS A 364 3.43 -16.57 12.64
CA LYS A 364 4.36 -17.68 12.87
C LYS A 364 5.54 -17.28 13.74
N PRO A 365 6.12 -18.21 14.50
CA PRO A 365 7.36 -17.94 15.23
C PRO A 365 8.47 -17.40 14.33
N GLY A 366 9.17 -16.37 14.80
CA GLY A 366 10.26 -15.68 14.08
C GLY A 366 9.81 -14.55 13.16
N LYS A 367 8.49 -14.37 12.93
CA LYS A 367 7.94 -13.20 12.24
C LYS A 367 7.73 -12.04 13.21
N PHE A 368 7.58 -10.83 12.67
CA PHE A 368 7.27 -9.66 13.47
C PHE A 368 5.94 -9.82 14.20
N GLY A 369 5.85 -9.27 15.40
CA GLY A 369 4.64 -9.23 16.22
C GLY A 369 3.65 -8.16 15.73
N ASP A 370 3.28 -8.22 14.45
CA ASP A 370 2.33 -7.32 13.80
C ASP A 370 1.00 -8.08 13.66
N LEU A 371 0.06 -7.81 14.57
CA LEU A 371 -1.25 -8.48 14.62
C LEU A 371 -2.35 -7.53 15.10
N ILE A 372 -3.59 -7.88 14.77
CA ILE A 372 -4.79 -7.20 15.26
C ILE A 372 -5.74 -8.20 15.90
N ALA A 373 -6.55 -7.69 16.85
CA ALA A 373 -7.71 -8.40 17.39
C ALA A 373 -8.99 -7.65 16.98
N VAL A 374 -9.92 -8.35 16.36
CA VAL A 374 -11.14 -7.79 15.77
C VAL A 374 -12.36 -8.37 16.46
N ASP A 375 -13.28 -7.52 16.90
CA ASP A 375 -14.58 -7.90 17.44
C ASP A 375 -15.50 -8.31 16.27
N GLY A 376 -15.63 -9.62 16.07
CA GLY A 376 -16.29 -10.27 14.95
C GLY A 376 -15.39 -11.24 14.20
N ASP A 377 -15.95 -11.90 13.17
CA ASP A 377 -15.22 -12.83 12.31
C ASP A 377 -15.10 -12.28 10.88
N PRO A 378 -13.90 -11.86 10.46
CA PRO A 378 -13.68 -11.38 9.09
C PRO A 378 -13.86 -12.44 8.00
N LEU A 379 -13.95 -13.74 8.36
CA LEU A 379 -14.31 -14.79 7.40
C LEU A 379 -15.82 -14.84 7.12
N ASP A 380 -16.64 -14.38 8.06
CA ASP A 380 -18.09 -14.27 7.86
C ASP A 380 -18.45 -12.97 7.14
N ASP A 381 -17.79 -11.85 7.55
CA ASP A 381 -18.00 -10.54 6.95
C ASP A 381 -16.74 -9.67 7.06
N VAL A 382 -16.06 -9.45 5.93
CA VAL A 382 -14.85 -8.61 5.89
C VAL A 382 -15.09 -7.15 6.28
N ARG A 383 -16.37 -6.67 6.22
CA ARG A 383 -16.74 -5.28 6.55
C ARG A 383 -16.55 -4.95 8.02
N VAL A 384 -16.43 -5.96 8.91
CA VAL A 384 -16.09 -5.72 10.31
C VAL A 384 -14.75 -4.99 10.48
N LEU A 385 -13.85 -5.12 9.49
CA LEU A 385 -12.55 -4.43 9.45
C LEU A 385 -12.63 -2.95 9.05
N GLN A 386 -13.78 -2.47 8.56
CA GLN A 386 -14.00 -1.05 8.24
C GLN A 386 -14.39 -0.23 9.48
N ASP A 387 -14.86 -0.90 10.52
CA ASP A 387 -15.19 -0.28 11.79
C ASP A 387 -13.96 -0.29 12.70
N LYS A 388 -13.32 0.87 12.81
CA LYS A 388 -12.14 1.03 13.67
C LYS A 388 -12.41 0.70 15.15
N ASP A 389 -13.66 0.82 15.63
CA ASP A 389 -14.00 0.51 17.00
C ASP A 389 -14.12 -1.00 17.24
N LYS A 390 -14.32 -1.79 16.18
CA LYS A 390 -14.21 -3.25 16.21
C LYS A 390 -12.77 -3.76 16.13
N VAL A 391 -11.83 -2.96 15.66
CA VAL A 391 -10.40 -3.26 15.79
C VAL A 391 -9.97 -2.95 17.22
N ARG A 392 -10.05 -3.95 18.11
CA ARG A 392 -9.92 -3.81 19.57
C ARG A 392 -8.47 -3.71 20.03
N LEU A 393 -7.55 -4.37 19.32
CA LEU A 393 -6.12 -4.36 19.64
C LEU A 393 -5.32 -4.25 18.35
N VAL A 394 -4.26 -3.46 18.37
CA VAL A 394 -3.27 -3.39 17.30
C VAL A 394 -1.88 -3.48 17.88
N LEU A 395 -1.16 -4.54 17.56
CA LEU A 395 0.27 -4.64 17.79
C LEU A 395 1.01 -4.35 16.48
N ALA A 396 1.98 -3.43 16.53
CA ALA A 396 2.91 -3.15 15.45
C ALA A 396 4.34 -3.16 16.00
N GLY A 397 5.20 -3.99 15.40
CA GLY A 397 6.54 -4.25 15.91
C GLY A 397 6.56 -4.84 17.32
N GLY A 398 5.54 -5.62 17.68
CA GLY A 398 5.37 -6.25 18.97
C GLY A 398 4.98 -5.32 20.11
N LYS A 399 4.61 -4.08 19.82
CA LYS A 399 4.13 -3.10 20.81
C LYS A 399 2.65 -2.81 20.58
N ALA A 400 1.86 -2.76 21.65
CA ALA A 400 0.48 -2.33 21.57
C ALA A 400 0.42 -0.83 21.19
N ARG A 401 -0.17 -0.54 20.04
CA ARG A 401 -0.38 0.82 19.51
C ARG A 401 -1.81 1.30 19.72
N LYS A 402 -2.73 0.36 19.84
CA LYS A 402 -4.12 0.57 20.20
C LYS A 402 -4.57 -0.58 21.09
N SER A 403 -5.32 -0.27 22.15
CA SER A 403 -6.00 -1.25 22.97
C SER A 403 -7.32 -0.67 23.48
N LEU A 404 -8.42 -1.36 23.14
CA LEU A 404 -9.79 -1.13 23.58
C LEU A 404 -10.35 -2.40 24.27
N LEU A 405 -9.47 -3.26 24.78
CA LEU A 405 -9.78 -4.50 25.49
C LEU A 405 -10.23 -4.23 26.92
#